data_53e8e41a00374428e98cd036484585e1
#
_entry.id   53e8e41a00374428e98cd036484585e1
#
_cell.length_a   1.000
_cell.length_b   1.000
_cell.length_c   1.000
_cell.angle_alpha   90.00
_cell.angle_beta   90.00
_cell.angle_gamma   90.00
#
_symmetry.space_group_name_H-M   'P 1'
#
loop_
_entity.id
_entity.type
_entity.pdbx_description
1 polymer ?
#
loop_
_entity_poly.entity_id
_entity_poly.type
_entity_poly.pdbx_seq_one_letter_code
_entity_poly.pdbx_strand_id
1 'polypeptide(L)'
;MQVKDIMVQPHKIDKSDTISHALDLMEKKDTKRLLVVHDNQVLGVLTMRSLTEQLGTRRKQSKPASSLHVATAVSDNFVKVLPDTDVKDALTLIKKKGGVIIVTDNGNAMGWVTPQELMKANRFTGFTGEVMEKDPITVSPSDRVSHARHLILDENVGRLPVIENGKLVGIVAEDDIAFAMRSFRDLVADNQQDSRIKNLLVGDIMTRSVVSVYTNTPLSDAVNTMLERNLGGVPVLNLEEELVGFLARRNVINTIQE
;
A
#
# COMPACT_ATOMS: atom_id res chain seq x y z
N MET A 1 8.71 25.43 -4.22
CA MET A 1 7.32 24.91 -4.36
C MET A 1 6.84 24.52 -2.99
N GLN A 2 5.65 24.95 -2.61
CA GLN A 2 5.09 24.69 -1.28
C GLN A 2 4.14 23.49 -1.30
N VAL A 3 3.95 22.84 -0.14
CA VAL A 3 3.10 21.63 -0.06
C VAL A 3 1.64 21.91 -0.43
N LYS A 4 1.15 23.14 -0.20
CA LYS A 4 -0.19 23.56 -0.63
C LYS A 4 -0.38 23.50 -2.16
N ASP A 5 0.70 23.61 -2.94
CA ASP A 5 0.65 23.62 -4.42
C ASP A 5 0.43 22.19 -4.98
N ILE A 6 0.74 21.15 -4.20
CA ILE A 6 0.67 19.74 -4.62
C ILE A 6 -0.26 18.88 -3.75
N MET A 7 -0.75 19.40 -2.63
CA MET A 7 -1.65 18.66 -1.75
C MET A 7 -2.97 18.33 -2.45
N VAL A 8 -3.55 17.21 -2.07
CA VAL A 8 -4.88 16.77 -2.52
C VAL A 8 -5.81 16.56 -1.32
N GLN A 9 -7.13 16.55 -1.58
CA GLN A 9 -8.11 16.27 -0.53
C GLN A 9 -8.13 14.78 -0.21
N PRO A 10 -7.91 14.38 1.06
CA PRO A 10 -8.02 12.98 1.46
C PRO A 10 -9.49 12.54 1.52
N HIS A 11 -9.76 11.29 1.18
CA HIS A 11 -11.00 10.66 1.59
C HIS A 11 -10.96 10.42 3.10
N LYS A 12 -12.03 10.83 3.79
CA LYS A 12 -12.13 10.77 5.26
C LYS A 12 -13.01 9.62 5.69
N ILE A 13 -12.74 9.11 6.87
CA ILE A 13 -13.56 8.11 7.56
C ILE A 13 -13.55 8.41 9.05
N ASP A 14 -14.67 8.14 9.74
CA ASP A 14 -14.72 8.29 11.20
C ASP A 14 -14.11 7.06 11.90
N LYS A 15 -13.51 7.27 13.07
CA LYS A 15 -12.93 6.17 13.86
C LYS A 15 -13.96 5.12 14.30
N SER A 16 -15.23 5.51 14.41
CA SER A 16 -16.34 4.63 14.80
C SER A 16 -16.90 3.81 13.64
N ASP A 17 -16.56 4.15 12.40
CA ASP A 17 -16.91 3.34 11.23
C ASP A 17 -16.31 1.94 11.32
N THR A 18 -16.89 1.01 10.57
CA THR A 18 -16.40 -0.38 10.53
C THR A 18 -15.26 -0.57 9.54
N ILE A 19 -14.44 -1.59 9.75
CA ILE A 19 -13.40 -1.99 8.79
C ILE A 19 -14.02 -2.41 7.45
N SER A 20 -15.18 -3.07 7.45
CA SER A 20 -15.89 -3.39 6.20
C SER A 20 -16.25 -2.14 5.42
N HIS A 21 -16.81 -1.11 6.08
CA HIS A 21 -17.12 0.17 5.44
C HIS A 21 -15.86 0.87 4.91
N ALA A 22 -14.77 0.82 5.66
CA ALA A 22 -13.49 1.37 5.21
C ALA A 22 -12.98 0.70 3.92
N LEU A 23 -13.04 -0.62 3.84
CA LEU A 23 -12.64 -1.38 2.64
C LEU A 23 -13.55 -1.06 1.44
N ASP A 24 -14.88 -0.99 1.63
CA ASP A 24 -15.83 -0.59 0.60
C ASP A 24 -15.54 0.83 0.08
N LEU A 25 -15.22 1.75 0.99
CA LEU A 25 -14.87 3.12 0.61
C LEU A 25 -13.55 3.18 -0.15
N MET A 26 -12.54 2.41 0.27
CA MET A 26 -11.24 2.33 -0.43
C MET A 26 -11.41 1.77 -1.85
N GLU A 27 -12.19 0.70 -2.02
CA GLU A 27 -12.51 0.11 -3.31
C GLU A 27 -13.28 1.09 -4.21
N LYS A 28 -14.38 1.67 -3.71
CA LYS A 28 -15.21 2.63 -4.45
C LYS A 28 -14.45 3.88 -4.91
N LYS A 29 -13.45 4.31 -4.12
CA LYS A 29 -12.66 5.52 -4.38
C LYS A 29 -11.30 5.24 -5.02
N ASP A 30 -11.02 3.99 -5.35
CA ASP A 30 -9.72 3.53 -5.85
C ASP A 30 -8.54 4.11 -5.03
N THR A 31 -8.68 4.06 -3.70
CA THR A 31 -7.65 4.56 -2.79
C THR A 31 -7.18 3.48 -1.82
N LYS A 32 -5.91 3.52 -1.46
CA LYS A 32 -5.31 2.59 -0.49
C LYS A 32 -5.09 3.22 0.89
N ARG A 33 -5.62 4.45 1.07
CA ARG A 33 -5.48 5.20 2.33
C ARG A 33 -6.71 6.07 2.57
N LEU A 34 -7.09 6.19 3.84
CA LEU A 34 -8.13 7.12 4.30
C LEU A 34 -7.59 7.94 5.48
N LEU A 35 -7.99 9.21 5.54
CA LEU A 35 -7.73 10.05 6.70
C LEU A 35 -8.76 9.74 7.79
N VAL A 36 -8.30 9.28 8.95
CA VAL A 36 -9.18 8.96 10.07
C VAL A 36 -9.41 10.23 10.90
N VAL A 37 -10.67 10.58 11.04
CA VAL A 37 -11.10 11.77 11.79
C VAL A 37 -12.11 11.40 12.87
N HIS A 38 -12.24 12.26 13.88
CA HIS A 38 -13.33 12.23 14.85
C HIS A 38 -13.48 13.62 15.44
N ASP A 39 -14.70 14.14 15.53
CA ASP A 39 -14.99 15.50 16.00
C ASP A 39 -14.12 16.57 15.31
N ASN A 40 -13.98 16.46 13.99
CA ASN A 40 -13.10 17.29 13.14
C ASN A 40 -11.59 17.19 13.45
N GLN A 41 -11.17 16.36 14.38
CA GLN A 41 -9.75 16.14 14.70
C GLN A 41 -9.17 14.99 13.89
N VAL A 42 -7.95 15.17 13.39
CA VAL A 42 -7.19 14.13 12.73
C VAL A 42 -6.60 13.19 13.77
N LEU A 43 -7.01 11.92 13.73
CA LEU A 43 -6.51 10.86 14.59
C LEU A 43 -5.35 10.08 13.96
N GLY A 44 -5.34 9.94 12.63
CA GLY A 44 -4.31 9.20 11.94
C GLY A 44 -4.69 8.83 10.52
N VAL A 45 -4.05 7.80 9.99
CA VAL A 45 -4.26 7.29 8.65
C VAL A 45 -4.62 5.80 8.71
N LEU A 46 -5.63 5.41 7.96
CA LEU A 46 -5.95 4.01 7.73
C LEU A 46 -5.29 3.59 6.41
N THR A 47 -4.59 2.47 6.41
CA THR A 47 -3.87 1.95 5.22
C THR A 47 -4.24 0.49 4.98
N MET A 48 -4.02 -0.02 3.75
CA MET A 48 -4.18 -1.45 3.48
C MET A 48 -3.29 -2.31 4.38
N ARG A 49 -2.07 -1.84 4.67
CA ARG A 49 -1.15 -2.51 5.63
C ARG A 49 -1.78 -2.64 7.01
N SER A 50 -2.26 -1.53 7.60
CA SER A 50 -2.84 -1.55 8.94
C SER A 50 -4.13 -2.39 9.00
N LEU A 51 -4.90 -2.45 7.91
CA LEU A 51 -6.05 -3.35 7.77
C LEU A 51 -5.61 -4.81 7.68
N THR A 52 -4.60 -5.13 6.87
CA THR A 52 -4.04 -6.49 6.73
C THR A 52 -3.49 -6.99 8.06
N GLU A 53 -2.82 -6.12 8.82
CA GLU A 53 -2.33 -6.42 10.16
C GLU A 53 -3.49 -6.71 11.11
N GLN A 54 -4.48 -5.80 11.17
CA GLN A 54 -5.62 -5.90 12.08
C GLN A 54 -6.52 -7.12 11.79
N LEU A 55 -6.80 -7.40 10.52
CA LEU A 55 -7.61 -8.54 10.09
C LEU A 55 -6.91 -9.89 10.33
N GLY A 56 -5.58 -9.93 10.40
CA GLY A 56 -4.81 -11.15 10.67
C GLY A 56 -4.56 -11.45 12.16
N THR A 57 -5.02 -10.61 13.09
CA THR A 57 -4.77 -10.84 14.52
C THR A 57 -5.59 -12.00 15.07
N ARG A 58 -4.91 -12.95 15.75
CA ARG A 58 -5.56 -14.17 16.32
C ARG A 58 -6.67 -13.86 17.31
N ARG A 59 -6.51 -12.83 18.17
CA ARG A 59 -7.50 -12.45 19.18
C ARG A 59 -8.87 -11.99 18.64
N LYS A 60 -8.93 -11.67 17.35
CA LYS A 60 -10.14 -11.13 16.69
C LYS A 60 -10.59 -11.99 15.51
N GLN A 61 -10.03 -13.19 15.34
CA GLN A 61 -10.31 -14.05 14.18
C GLN A 61 -11.79 -14.45 14.09
N SER A 62 -12.48 -14.60 15.22
CA SER A 62 -13.90 -14.95 15.28
C SER A 62 -14.86 -13.77 15.04
N LYS A 63 -14.35 -12.53 14.93
CA LYS A 63 -15.23 -11.37 14.73
C LYS A 63 -15.34 -11.02 13.26
N PRO A 64 -16.56 -10.81 12.72
CA PRO A 64 -16.71 -10.32 11.36
C PRO A 64 -16.06 -8.93 11.20
N ALA A 65 -15.59 -8.59 10.00
CA ALA A 65 -14.98 -7.30 9.73
C ALA A 65 -15.94 -6.13 9.94
N SER A 66 -17.25 -6.39 9.79
CA SER A 66 -18.34 -5.45 10.05
C SER A 66 -18.52 -5.10 11.53
N SER A 67 -17.95 -5.89 12.47
CA SER A 67 -17.96 -5.59 13.91
C SER A 67 -16.65 -4.98 14.42
N LEU A 68 -15.64 -4.86 13.57
CA LEU A 68 -14.37 -4.23 13.92
C LEU A 68 -14.38 -2.76 13.49
N HIS A 69 -14.06 -1.86 14.43
CA HIS A 69 -14.03 -0.43 14.16
C HIS A 69 -12.68 0.03 13.62
N VAL A 70 -12.69 1.06 12.76
CA VAL A 70 -11.52 1.74 12.20
C VAL A 70 -10.53 2.13 13.31
N ALA A 71 -11.00 2.59 14.46
CA ALA A 71 -10.17 2.93 15.61
C ALA A 71 -9.12 1.86 15.99
N THR A 72 -9.36 0.59 15.65
CA THR A 72 -8.45 -0.51 15.98
C THR A 72 -7.31 -0.70 14.96
N ALA A 73 -7.35 -0.01 13.82
CA ALA A 73 -6.40 -0.12 12.72
C ALA A 73 -5.79 1.24 12.32
N VAL A 74 -6.03 2.29 13.13
CA VAL A 74 -5.44 3.63 12.87
C VAL A 74 -3.93 3.55 13.03
N SER A 75 -3.22 4.07 12.02
CA SER A 75 -1.77 4.23 12.03
C SER A 75 -1.40 5.69 12.33
N ASP A 76 -0.36 5.89 13.13
CA ASP A 76 0.27 7.19 13.41
C ASP A 76 1.41 7.52 12.45
N ASN A 77 1.58 6.71 11.39
CA ASN A 77 2.61 6.92 10.37
C ASN A 77 2.26 8.10 9.45
N PHE A 78 2.30 9.30 10.02
CA PHE A 78 2.13 10.57 9.31
C PHE A 78 2.92 11.68 10.00
N VAL A 79 3.13 12.76 9.28
CA VAL A 79 3.65 14.02 9.82
C VAL A 79 2.68 15.16 9.51
N LYS A 80 2.62 16.17 10.39
CA LYS A 80 1.85 17.39 10.16
C LYS A 80 2.78 18.51 9.75
N VAL A 81 2.41 19.27 8.73
CA VAL A 81 3.14 20.45 8.28
C VAL A 81 2.18 21.60 8.00
N LEU A 82 2.71 22.82 7.93
CA LEU A 82 1.96 24.01 7.52
C LEU A 82 1.84 24.08 5.99
N PRO A 83 0.84 24.78 5.43
CA PRO A 83 0.63 24.89 3.98
C PRO A 83 1.84 25.47 3.23
N ASP A 84 2.57 26.37 3.85
CA ASP A 84 3.72 27.07 3.26
C ASP A 84 5.05 26.32 3.43
N THR A 85 5.03 25.10 4.00
CA THR A 85 6.22 24.23 4.09
C THR A 85 6.76 23.93 2.69
N ASP A 86 8.09 24.00 2.51
CA ASP A 86 8.70 23.64 1.24
C ASP A 86 8.55 22.15 0.95
N VAL A 87 8.32 21.79 -0.31
CA VAL A 87 8.18 20.40 -0.75
C VAL A 87 9.46 19.59 -0.49
N LYS A 88 10.63 20.20 -0.50
CA LYS A 88 11.90 19.54 -0.16
C LYS A 88 11.94 19.12 1.30
N ASP A 89 11.50 19.98 2.23
CA ASP A 89 11.40 19.63 3.64
C ASP A 89 10.39 18.50 3.86
N ALA A 90 9.26 18.57 3.16
CA ALA A 90 8.25 17.54 3.16
C ALA A 90 8.77 16.20 2.62
N LEU A 91 9.58 16.22 1.56
CA LEU A 91 10.25 15.06 0.98
C LEU A 91 11.20 14.41 2.01
N THR A 92 12.04 15.23 2.66
CA THR A 92 12.95 14.76 3.71
C THR A 92 12.20 14.05 4.84
N LEU A 93 11.04 14.59 5.24
CA LEU A 93 10.19 13.96 6.26
C LEU A 93 9.62 12.60 5.81
N ILE A 94 9.16 12.50 4.55
CA ILE A 94 8.67 11.24 3.98
C ILE A 94 9.79 10.20 3.83
N LYS A 95 10.97 10.62 3.37
CA LYS A 95 12.14 9.71 3.28
C LYS A 95 12.53 9.14 4.64
N LYS A 96 12.47 9.97 5.69
CA LYS A 96 12.88 9.58 7.04
C LYS A 96 11.84 8.74 7.76
N LYS A 97 10.56 9.09 7.68
CA LYS A 97 9.50 8.47 8.47
C LYS A 97 8.58 7.56 7.63
N GLY A 98 8.55 7.73 6.31
CA GLY A 98 7.53 7.13 5.46
C GLY A 98 6.15 7.78 5.67
N GLY A 99 5.11 7.05 5.32
CA GLY A 99 3.72 7.47 5.58
C GLY A 99 3.19 8.55 4.65
N VAL A 100 2.49 9.52 5.22
CA VAL A 100 1.88 10.66 4.52
C VAL A 100 2.14 11.96 5.28
N ILE A 101 2.09 13.07 4.55
CA ILE A 101 2.13 14.42 5.13
C ILE A 101 0.71 14.96 5.16
N ILE A 102 0.24 15.30 6.34
CA ILE A 102 -1.04 15.97 6.55
C ILE A 102 -0.76 17.48 6.64
N VAL A 103 -1.33 18.22 5.71
CA VAL A 103 -1.23 19.68 5.69
C VAL A 103 -2.31 20.25 6.61
N THR A 104 -1.89 20.98 7.64
CA THR A 104 -2.81 21.51 8.64
C THR A 104 -2.66 23.03 8.79
N ASP A 105 -3.77 23.71 8.98
CA ASP A 105 -3.80 25.11 9.39
C ASP A 105 -4.76 25.27 10.58
N ASN A 106 -4.31 25.96 11.63
CA ASN A 106 -5.08 26.15 12.86
C ASN A 106 -5.70 24.86 13.41
N GLY A 107 -4.96 23.72 13.29
CA GLY A 107 -5.39 22.42 13.77
C GLY A 107 -6.32 21.64 12.82
N ASN A 108 -6.80 22.27 11.74
CA ASN A 108 -7.67 21.64 10.76
C ASN A 108 -6.86 21.03 9.60
N ALA A 109 -7.22 19.83 9.14
CA ALA A 109 -6.61 19.22 7.96
C ALA A 109 -7.13 19.93 6.69
N MET A 110 -6.23 20.57 5.96
CA MET A 110 -6.48 21.22 4.68
C MET A 110 -6.34 20.26 3.50
N GLY A 111 -5.47 19.27 3.63
CA GLY A 111 -5.17 18.29 2.60
C GLY A 111 -4.08 17.35 3.06
N TRP A 112 -3.59 16.52 2.16
CA TRP A 112 -2.41 15.69 2.39
C TRP A 112 -1.51 15.59 1.15
N VAL A 113 -0.25 15.23 1.37
CA VAL A 113 0.70 14.87 0.33
C VAL A 113 1.17 13.45 0.61
N THR A 114 0.99 12.56 -0.37
CA THR A 114 1.46 11.18 -0.33
C THR A 114 2.65 11.00 -1.27
N PRO A 115 3.35 9.86 -1.25
CA PRO A 115 4.35 9.55 -2.27
C PRO A 115 3.87 9.75 -3.70
N GLN A 116 2.58 9.57 -3.98
CA GLN A 116 2.00 9.76 -5.31
C GLN A 116 2.05 11.22 -5.77
N GLU A 117 1.71 12.18 -4.91
CA GLU A 117 1.76 13.61 -5.22
C GLU A 117 3.20 14.07 -5.41
N LEU A 118 4.14 13.56 -4.62
CA LEU A 118 5.57 13.83 -4.81
C LEU A 118 6.08 13.28 -6.14
N MET A 119 5.67 12.06 -6.52
CA MET A 119 6.03 11.49 -7.82
C MET A 119 5.46 12.32 -8.98
N LYS A 120 4.22 12.79 -8.89
CA LYS A 120 3.60 13.66 -9.92
C LYS A 120 4.29 15.01 -10.07
N ALA A 121 4.80 15.55 -8.96
CA ALA A 121 5.44 16.88 -8.91
C ALA A 121 6.91 16.87 -9.37
N ASN A 122 7.51 15.71 -9.63
CA ASN A 122 8.92 15.58 -9.96
C ASN A 122 9.13 14.94 -11.34
N ARG A 123 10.35 15.10 -11.87
CA ARG A 123 10.82 14.46 -13.10
C ARG A 123 11.86 13.41 -12.76
N PHE A 124 11.86 12.33 -13.51
CA PHE A 124 12.74 11.19 -13.29
C PHE A 124 13.59 10.94 -14.53
N THR A 125 14.87 10.64 -14.30
CA THR A 125 15.85 10.30 -15.33
C THR A 125 16.52 8.97 -15.00
N GLY A 126 17.25 8.41 -15.94
CA GLY A 126 17.89 7.09 -15.77
C GLY A 126 16.96 5.93 -16.09
N PHE A 127 17.34 4.75 -15.68
CA PHE A 127 16.65 3.50 -16.00
C PHE A 127 16.18 2.78 -14.75
N THR A 128 15.13 1.98 -14.91
CA THR A 128 14.50 1.22 -13.82
C THR A 128 15.50 0.32 -13.09
N GLY A 129 16.41 -0.34 -13.83
CA GLY A 129 17.42 -1.23 -13.25
C GLY A 129 18.44 -0.55 -12.32
N GLU A 130 18.58 0.76 -12.40
CA GLU A 130 19.46 1.54 -11.51
C GLU A 130 18.82 1.84 -10.16
N VAL A 131 17.49 1.79 -10.09
CA VAL A 131 16.69 2.25 -8.95
C VAL A 131 15.95 1.11 -8.23
N MET A 132 15.67 0.02 -8.94
CA MET A 132 14.96 -1.13 -8.41
C MET A 132 15.65 -1.75 -7.18
N GLU A 133 14.88 -2.36 -6.32
CA GLU A 133 15.38 -3.31 -5.32
C GLU A 133 15.69 -4.64 -6.05
N LYS A 134 16.91 -5.14 -5.91
CA LYS A 134 17.34 -6.42 -6.51
C LYS A 134 16.89 -7.59 -5.66
N ASP A 135 16.75 -8.74 -6.28
CA ASP A 135 16.41 -10.00 -5.62
C ASP A 135 15.16 -9.88 -4.71
N PRO A 136 14.01 -9.48 -5.25
CA PRO A 136 12.82 -9.27 -4.45
C PRO A 136 12.34 -10.57 -3.80
N ILE A 137 11.78 -10.45 -2.60
CA ILE A 137 11.13 -11.57 -1.93
C ILE A 137 9.96 -12.05 -2.78
N THR A 138 9.89 -13.34 -3.04
CA THR A 138 8.87 -13.98 -3.88
C THR A 138 8.11 -15.05 -3.12
N VAL A 139 6.94 -15.43 -3.62
CA VAL A 139 6.13 -16.54 -3.14
C VAL A 139 5.69 -17.43 -4.32
N SER A 140 5.25 -18.65 -4.01
CA SER A 140 4.64 -19.56 -4.97
C SER A 140 3.11 -19.49 -4.92
N PRO A 141 2.38 -19.84 -6.00
CA PRO A 141 0.92 -19.98 -5.95
C PRO A 141 0.44 -20.98 -4.88
N SER A 142 1.24 -21.98 -4.55
CA SER A 142 0.95 -22.99 -3.53
C SER A 142 1.27 -22.56 -2.10
N ASP A 143 1.89 -21.39 -1.92
CA ASP A 143 2.13 -20.85 -0.58
C ASP A 143 0.82 -20.40 0.07
N ARG A 144 0.78 -20.43 1.39
CA ARG A 144 -0.38 -19.97 2.15
C ARG A 144 -0.43 -18.44 2.21
N VAL A 145 -1.62 -17.88 2.12
CA VAL A 145 -1.83 -16.43 2.29
C VAL A 145 -1.31 -15.94 3.65
N SER A 146 -1.38 -16.77 4.69
CA SER A 146 -0.80 -16.44 5.99
C SER A 146 0.73 -16.26 5.94
N HIS A 147 1.43 -17.05 5.12
CA HIS A 147 2.88 -16.90 4.88
C HIS A 147 3.18 -15.61 4.13
N ALA A 148 2.49 -15.37 3.00
CA ALA A 148 2.63 -14.12 2.25
C ALA A 148 2.37 -12.89 3.13
N ARG A 149 1.34 -12.95 3.99
CA ARG A 149 1.05 -11.88 4.96
C ARG A 149 2.22 -11.64 5.93
N HIS A 150 2.83 -12.70 6.49
CA HIS A 150 3.99 -12.56 7.37
C HIS A 150 5.15 -11.88 6.64
N LEU A 151 5.49 -12.34 5.43
CA LEU A 151 6.55 -11.71 4.63
C LEU A 151 6.27 -10.22 4.36
N ILE A 152 5.04 -9.87 3.99
CA ILE A 152 4.66 -8.47 3.74
C ILE A 152 4.85 -7.60 4.99
N LEU A 153 4.47 -8.09 6.17
CA LEU A 153 4.52 -7.32 7.41
C LEU A 153 5.94 -7.28 8.00
N ASP A 154 6.61 -8.41 8.09
CA ASP A 154 7.88 -8.57 8.78
C ASP A 154 9.04 -7.97 7.96
N GLU A 155 9.03 -8.16 6.63
CA GLU A 155 10.05 -7.60 5.72
C GLU A 155 9.70 -6.18 5.23
N ASN A 156 8.58 -5.63 5.72
CA ASN A 156 8.13 -4.29 5.37
C ASN A 156 8.02 -4.04 3.85
N VAL A 157 7.57 -5.04 3.09
CA VAL A 157 7.26 -4.93 1.66
C VAL A 157 5.76 -4.82 1.45
N GLY A 158 5.31 -4.12 0.42
CA GLY A 158 3.87 -3.95 0.17
C GLY A 158 3.28 -5.00 -0.78
N ARG A 159 4.15 -5.76 -1.46
CA ARG A 159 3.80 -6.72 -2.51
C ARG A 159 4.86 -7.78 -2.65
N LEU A 160 4.41 -8.95 -3.10
CA LEU A 160 5.28 -10.08 -3.40
C LEU A 160 4.99 -10.58 -4.81
N PRO A 161 5.96 -10.60 -5.73
CA PRO A 161 5.85 -11.30 -6.98
C PRO A 161 5.61 -12.80 -6.74
N VAL A 162 4.75 -13.40 -7.54
CA VAL A 162 4.42 -14.84 -7.46
C VAL A 162 5.11 -15.56 -8.60
N ILE A 163 5.98 -16.50 -8.23
CA ILE A 163 6.81 -17.28 -9.19
C ILE A 163 6.35 -18.73 -9.23
N GLU A 164 6.20 -19.26 -10.43
CA GLU A 164 5.96 -20.68 -10.68
C GLU A 164 6.87 -21.16 -11.82
N ASN A 165 7.63 -22.23 -11.57
CA ASN A 165 8.59 -22.78 -12.54
C ASN A 165 9.57 -21.73 -13.13
N GLY A 166 10.05 -20.82 -12.28
CA GLY A 166 10.98 -19.73 -12.66
C GLY A 166 10.33 -18.55 -13.37
N LYS A 167 9.01 -18.56 -13.59
CA LYS A 167 8.29 -17.49 -14.31
C LYS A 167 7.41 -16.67 -13.38
N LEU A 168 7.31 -15.39 -13.65
CA LEU A 168 6.38 -14.48 -12.98
C LEU A 168 4.94 -14.79 -13.45
N VAL A 169 4.11 -15.35 -12.55
CA VAL A 169 2.72 -15.75 -12.85
C VAL A 169 1.67 -14.90 -12.15
N GLY A 170 2.08 -14.06 -11.20
CA GLY A 170 1.16 -13.22 -10.45
C GLY A 170 1.88 -12.23 -9.54
N ILE A 171 1.06 -11.46 -8.84
CA ILE A 171 1.50 -10.58 -7.74
C ILE A 171 0.45 -10.65 -6.63
N VAL A 172 0.88 -10.67 -5.39
CA VAL A 172 0.00 -10.55 -4.22
C VAL A 172 0.41 -9.35 -3.38
N ALA A 173 -0.56 -8.53 -3.03
CA ALA A 173 -0.36 -7.27 -2.31
C ALA A 173 -1.17 -7.21 -1.00
N GLU A 174 -0.92 -6.16 -0.20
CA GLU A 174 -1.65 -5.91 1.06
C GLU A 174 -3.16 -5.88 0.85
N ASP A 175 -3.64 -5.28 -0.25
CA ASP A 175 -5.05 -5.18 -0.60
C ASP A 175 -5.67 -6.56 -0.91
N ASP A 176 -5.01 -7.40 -1.70
CA ASP A 176 -5.48 -8.75 -2.00
C ASP A 176 -5.71 -9.56 -0.70
N ILE A 177 -4.76 -9.45 0.23
CA ILE A 177 -4.85 -10.13 1.53
C ILE A 177 -5.95 -9.52 2.39
N ALA A 178 -6.07 -8.19 2.46
CA ALA A 178 -7.09 -7.52 3.26
C ALA A 178 -8.50 -7.88 2.79
N PHE A 179 -8.76 -7.85 1.48
CA PHE A 179 -10.06 -8.22 0.90
C PHE A 179 -10.37 -9.72 1.07
N ALA A 180 -9.39 -10.59 0.86
CA ALA A 180 -9.57 -12.02 1.11
C ALA A 180 -9.92 -12.29 2.57
N MET A 181 -9.19 -11.71 3.52
CA MET A 181 -9.45 -11.88 4.94
C MET A 181 -10.81 -11.33 5.38
N ARG A 182 -11.26 -10.18 4.82
CA ARG A 182 -12.60 -9.66 5.04
C ARG A 182 -13.66 -10.66 4.57
N SER A 183 -13.55 -11.12 3.31
CA SER A 183 -14.52 -12.06 2.73
C SER A 183 -14.67 -13.32 3.59
N PHE A 184 -13.55 -13.86 4.09
CA PHE A 184 -13.60 -15.03 4.98
C PHE A 184 -14.25 -14.73 6.32
N ARG A 185 -14.00 -13.57 6.91
CA ARG A 185 -14.60 -13.20 8.20
C ARG A 185 -16.10 -12.96 8.13
N ASP A 186 -16.58 -12.43 7.01
CA ASP A 186 -17.99 -12.08 6.82
C ASP A 186 -18.84 -13.28 6.35
N LEU A 187 -18.24 -14.26 5.64
CA LEU A 187 -18.97 -15.36 4.99
C LEU A 187 -18.91 -16.70 5.74
N VAL A 188 -17.99 -16.88 6.68
CA VAL A 188 -17.75 -18.19 7.31
C VAL A 188 -18.15 -18.17 8.77
N ALA A 189 -18.96 -19.15 9.20
CA ALA A 189 -19.32 -19.33 10.60
C ALA A 189 -18.07 -19.50 11.49
N ASP A 190 -18.11 -18.97 12.71
CA ASP A 190 -16.98 -18.85 13.64
C ASP A 190 -16.13 -20.10 13.80
N ASN A 191 -16.75 -21.28 13.80
CA ASN A 191 -16.08 -22.57 14.03
C ASN A 191 -15.31 -23.13 12.80
N GLN A 192 -15.51 -22.55 11.61
CA GLN A 192 -14.84 -22.99 10.37
C GLN A 192 -13.86 -21.97 9.80
N GLN A 193 -13.87 -20.73 10.30
CA GLN A 193 -13.03 -19.64 9.81
C GLN A 193 -11.54 -19.99 9.90
N ASP A 194 -11.10 -20.49 11.05
CA ASP A 194 -9.69 -20.81 11.32
C ASP A 194 -9.10 -21.85 10.37
N SER A 195 -9.86 -22.87 10.01
CA SER A 195 -9.36 -23.95 9.12
C SER A 195 -9.30 -23.51 7.66
N ARG A 196 -10.26 -22.70 7.21
CA ARG A 196 -10.33 -22.21 5.82
C ARG A 196 -9.31 -21.10 5.55
N ILE A 197 -9.16 -20.12 6.45
CA ILE A 197 -8.13 -19.09 6.35
C ILE A 197 -6.72 -19.70 6.33
N LYS A 198 -6.50 -20.74 7.14
CA LYS A 198 -5.21 -21.46 7.16
C LYS A 198 -4.88 -22.18 5.85
N ASN A 199 -5.88 -22.53 5.06
CA ASN A 199 -5.72 -23.29 3.83
C ASN A 199 -5.82 -22.42 2.57
N LEU A 200 -6.06 -21.11 2.69
CA LEU A 200 -6.10 -20.18 1.56
C LEU A 200 -4.73 -20.02 0.94
N LEU A 201 -4.64 -20.27 -0.36
CA LEU A 201 -3.39 -20.21 -1.11
C LEU A 201 -3.22 -18.85 -1.81
N VAL A 202 -1.98 -18.46 -2.04
CA VAL A 202 -1.63 -17.25 -2.80
C VAL A 202 -2.26 -17.29 -4.19
N GLY A 203 -2.26 -18.47 -4.85
CA GLY A 203 -2.88 -18.66 -6.16
C GLY A 203 -4.38 -18.37 -6.23
N ASP A 204 -5.09 -18.41 -5.07
CA ASP A 204 -6.53 -18.14 -4.99
C ASP A 204 -6.84 -16.63 -5.01
N ILE A 205 -5.88 -15.80 -4.58
CA ILE A 205 -6.09 -14.36 -4.38
C ILE A 205 -5.17 -13.46 -5.22
N MET A 206 -4.09 -14.01 -5.80
CA MET A 206 -3.12 -13.22 -6.56
C MET A 206 -3.74 -12.58 -7.81
N THR A 207 -3.28 -11.40 -8.16
CA THR A 207 -3.53 -10.78 -9.45
C THR A 207 -2.65 -11.43 -10.51
N ARG A 208 -3.26 -12.04 -11.55
CA ARG A 208 -2.55 -12.78 -12.61
C ARG A 208 -2.05 -11.90 -13.74
N SER A 209 -2.79 -10.82 -14.08
CA SER A 209 -2.40 -9.88 -15.12
C SER A 209 -1.38 -8.87 -14.57
N VAL A 210 -0.14 -9.31 -14.43
CA VAL A 210 0.92 -8.50 -13.83
C VAL A 210 1.43 -7.45 -14.80
N VAL A 211 1.42 -6.20 -14.36
CA VAL A 211 2.12 -5.11 -15.04
C VAL A 211 3.56 -5.13 -14.57
N SER A 212 4.49 -5.38 -15.48
CA SER A 212 5.94 -5.39 -15.25
C SER A 212 6.63 -4.39 -16.17
N VAL A 213 7.87 -4.06 -15.85
CA VAL A 213 8.76 -3.24 -16.66
C VAL A 213 10.11 -3.96 -16.83
N TYR A 214 10.94 -3.49 -17.75
CA TYR A 214 12.28 -4.07 -17.97
C TYR A 214 13.36 -3.21 -17.29
N THR A 215 14.53 -3.81 -17.04
CA THR A 215 15.69 -3.11 -16.45
C THR A 215 16.09 -1.86 -17.23
N ASN A 216 15.94 -1.87 -18.56
CA ASN A 216 16.24 -0.78 -19.48
C ASN A 216 15.04 0.15 -19.75
N THR A 217 13.91 -0.03 -19.08
CA THR A 217 12.78 0.91 -19.16
C THR A 217 13.18 2.24 -18.55
N PRO A 218 12.98 3.39 -19.25
CA PRO A 218 13.18 4.70 -18.65
C PRO A 218 12.41 4.85 -17.35
N LEU A 219 13.03 5.38 -16.31
CA LEU A 219 12.40 5.51 -15.00
C LEU A 219 11.13 6.37 -15.07
N SER A 220 11.12 7.41 -15.93
CA SER A 220 9.93 8.24 -16.21
C SER A 220 8.73 7.41 -16.67
N ASP A 221 8.96 6.43 -17.56
CA ASP A 221 7.90 5.61 -18.14
C ASP A 221 7.35 4.60 -17.14
N ALA A 222 8.26 4.01 -16.34
CA ALA A 222 7.87 3.15 -15.22
C ALA A 222 7.04 3.93 -14.18
N VAL A 223 7.45 5.16 -13.84
CA VAL A 223 6.71 6.04 -12.93
C VAL A 223 5.34 6.41 -13.50
N ASN A 224 5.25 6.78 -14.77
CA ASN A 224 3.98 7.07 -15.43
C ASN A 224 3.03 5.86 -15.38
N THR A 225 3.53 4.67 -15.70
CA THR A 225 2.77 3.41 -15.59
C THR A 225 2.24 3.18 -14.17
N MET A 226 3.09 3.42 -13.16
CA MET A 226 2.68 3.29 -11.75
C MET A 226 1.62 4.31 -11.34
N LEU A 227 1.70 5.53 -11.85
CA LEU A 227 0.74 6.60 -11.55
C LEU A 227 -0.60 6.38 -12.24
N GLU A 228 -0.60 6.10 -13.55
CA GLU A 228 -1.81 5.90 -14.37
C GLU A 228 -2.64 4.70 -13.90
N ARG A 229 -1.96 3.63 -13.48
CA ARG A 229 -2.60 2.39 -13.01
C ARG A 229 -2.75 2.31 -11.50
N ASN A 230 -2.46 3.40 -10.77
CA ASN A 230 -2.47 3.46 -9.30
C ASN A 230 -1.69 2.32 -8.62
N LEU A 231 -0.54 1.91 -9.20
CA LEU A 231 0.29 0.84 -8.68
C LEU A 231 1.26 1.35 -7.61
N GLY A 232 1.42 0.61 -6.54
CA GLY A 232 2.40 0.93 -5.49
C GLY A 232 3.81 0.41 -5.79
N GLY A 233 3.96 -0.36 -6.86
CA GLY A 233 5.22 -0.90 -7.37
C GLY A 233 4.97 -1.91 -8.46
N VAL A 234 6.02 -2.22 -9.24
CA VAL A 234 6.00 -3.14 -10.38
C VAL A 234 7.21 -4.09 -10.34
N PRO A 235 7.05 -5.36 -10.71
CA PRO A 235 8.17 -6.26 -10.97
C PRO A 235 9.03 -5.76 -12.12
N VAL A 236 10.33 -5.99 -12.02
CA VAL A 236 11.31 -5.64 -13.04
C VAL A 236 11.91 -6.91 -13.62
N LEU A 237 11.83 -7.03 -14.94
CA LEU A 237 12.32 -8.18 -15.70
C LEU A 237 13.63 -7.83 -16.44
N ASN A 238 14.44 -8.85 -16.70
CA ASN A 238 15.52 -8.75 -17.69
C ASN A 238 14.99 -9.03 -19.11
N LEU A 239 15.87 -9.03 -20.10
CA LEU A 239 15.50 -9.30 -21.51
C LEU A 239 15.08 -10.76 -21.76
N GLU A 240 15.46 -11.67 -20.87
CA GLU A 240 15.09 -13.07 -20.87
C GLU A 240 13.75 -13.34 -20.16
N GLU A 241 13.01 -12.24 -19.77
CA GLU A 241 11.75 -12.27 -19.03
C GLU A 241 11.85 -12.86 -17.61
N GLU A 242 13.04 -12.91 -17.04
CA GLU A 242 13.24 -13.34 -15.66
C GLU A 242 13.05 -12.17 -14.69
N LEU A 243 12.47 -12.44 -13.53
CA LEU A 243 12.33 -11.47 -12.46
C LEU A 243 13.71 -11.17 -11.84
N VAL A 244 14.17 -9.93 -11.96
CA VAL A 244 15.47 -9.48 -11.43
C VAL A 244 15.36 -8.37 -10.40
N GLY A 245 14.17 -7.79 -10.23
CA GLY A 245 13.99 -6.71 -9.28
C GLY A 245 12.54 -6.33 -9.06
N PHE A 246 12.35 -5.35 -8.16
CA PHE A 246 11.06 -4.74 -7.88
C PHE A 246 11.22 -3.22 -7.73
N LEU A 247 10.43 -2.45 -8.45
CA LEU A 247 10.40 -0.99 -8.35
C LEU A 247 9.20 -0.57 -7.50
N ALA A 248 9.42 -0.18 -6.26
CA ALA A 248 8.39 0.36 -5.37
C ALA A 248 8.39 1.89 -5.37
N ARG A 249 7.28 2.53 -4.97
CA ARG A 249 7.20 4.00 -4.82
C ARG A 249 8.31 4.56 -3.93
N ARG A 250 8.71 3.83 -2.87
CA ARG A 250 9.81 4.26 -2.00
C ARG A 250 11.14 4.39 -2.75
N ASN A 251 11.43 3.45 -3.68
CA ASN A 251 12.65 3.51 -4.48
C ASN A 251 12.66 4.76 -5.35
N VAL A 252 11.53 5.05 -6.02
CA VAL A 252 11.34 6.24 -6.85
C VAL A 252 11.49 7.52 -6.02
N ILE A 253 10.83 7.63 -4.87
CA ILE A 253 10.93 8.79 -3.97
C ILE A 253 12.37 9.04 -3.52
N ASN A 254 13.16 7.99 -3.29
CA ASN A 254 14.56 8.13 -2.87
C ASN A 254 15.46 8.72 -3.96
N THR A 255 15.07 8.69 -5.24
CA THR A 255 15.83 9.33 -6.33
C THR A 255 15.59 10.84 -6.43
N ILE A 256 14.52 11.36 -5.83
CA ILE A 256 14.23 12.80 -5.85
C ILE A 256 15.31 13.52 -5.03
N GLN A 257 15.99 14.46 -5.63
CA GLN A 257 17.02 15.28 -4.98
C GLN A 257 16.37 16.29 -4.03
N GLU A 258 17.00 16.48 -2.90
CA GLU A 258 16.62 17.48 -1.87
C GLU A 258 16.93 18.90 -2.30
#